data_d45790197b18572327441032dba3f43e
#
_entry.id   d45790197b18572327441032dba3f43e
#
_cell.length_a   1.000
_cell.length_b   1.000
_cell.length_c   1.000
_cell.angle_alpha   90.00
_cell.angle_beta   90.00
_cell.angle_gamma   90.00
#
_symmetry.space_group_name_H-M   'P 1'
#
loop_
_entity.id
_entity.type
_entity.pdbx_description
1 polymer ?
#
loop_
_entity_poly.entity_id
_entity_poly.type
_entity_poly.pdbx_seq_one_letter_code
_entity_poly.pdbx_strand_id
1 'polypeptide(L)'
;MATQKHSDWLHRFAMFAMLCTFALIGMGGLVTSREAGLAVPDWPTSFGYNMFLLPFGQWIGKFGIFEEHSHRLLASIVGLLTAGLTSWFWIREAKGVTRIIALVGTVIPLGLLGVRTEEMFVIMAIAAVLMIVFSAYKILKNRNAM
;
A
#
# COMPACT_ATOMS: atom_id res chain seq x y z
N MET A 1 -27.02 16.57 18.79
CA MET A 1 -25.84 15.74 18.49
C MET A 1 -26.20 14.81 17.35
N ALA A 2 -25.74 15.06 16.16
CA ALA A 2 -25.94 14.16 15.04
C ALA A 2 -25.03 12.96 15.24
N THR A 3 -25.59 11.78 15.51
CA THR A 3 -24.88 10.51 15.54
C THR A 3 -24.27 10.28 14.15
N GLN A 4 -22.95 10.41 14.06
CA GLN A 4 -22.22 10.11 12.85
C GLN A 4 -22.42 8.61 12.58
N LYS A 5 -23.24 8.28 11.59
CA LYS A 5 -23.51 6.91 11.20
C LYS A 5 -22.21 6.33 10.65
N HIS A 6 -21.44 5.67 11.52
CA HIS A 6 -20.25 4.94 11.10
C HIS A 6 -20.64 3.96 10.00
N SER A 7 -19.97 4.00 8.88
CA SER A 7 -20.23 3.06 7.80
C SER A 7 -19.64 1.72 8.19
N ASP A 8 -20.50 0.76 8.56
CA ASP A 8 -20.10 -0.62 8.90
C ASP A 8 -19.22 -1.24 7.83
N TRP A 9 -19.45 -0.87 6.56
CA TRP A 9 -18.64 -1.31 5.43
C TRP A 9 -17.20 -0.80 5.48
N LEU A 10 -17.00 0.47 5.84
CA LEU A 10 -15.65 1.03 5.97
C LEU A 10 -14.88 0.34 7.09
N HIS A 11 -15.55 0.09 8.22
CA HIS A 11 -14.96 -0.65 9.33
C HIS A 11 -14.58 -2.08 8.93
N ARG A 12 -15.49 -2.82 8.28
CA ARG A 12 -15.22 -4.18 7.79
C ARG A 12 -14.09 -4.21 6.78
N PHE A 13 -14.03 -3.24 5.88
CA PHE A 13 -12.95 -3.14 4.91
C PHE A 13 -11.60 -2.84 5.59
N ALA A 14 -11.56 -1.97 6.59
CA ALA A 14 -10.36 -1.69 7.37
C ALA A 14 -9.89 -2.95 8.14
N MET A 15 -10.80 -3.70 8.75
CA MET A 15 -10.49 -4.96 9.43
C MET A 15 -9.93 -6.00 8.47
N PHE A 16 -10.50 -6.12 7.27
CA PHE A 16 -10.00 -7.01 6.24
C PHE A 16 -8.59 -6.61 5.77
N ALA A 17 -8.35 -5.32 5.50
CA ALA A 17 -7.03 -4.81 5.12
C ALA A 17 -5.99 -5.07 6.23
N MET A 18 -6.38 -4.91 7.50
CA MET A 18 -5.53 -5.22 8.65
C MET A 18 -5.14 -6.71 8.68
N LEU A 19 -6.10 -7.62 8.49
CA LEU A 19 -5.82 -9.07 8.46
C LEU A 19 -4.88 -9.43 7.31
N CYS A 20 -5.08 -8.86 6.12
CA CYS A 20 -4.16 -9.04 4.99
C CYS A 20 -2.75 -8.50 5.30
N THR A 21 -2.65 -7.40 6.03
CA THR A 21 -1.35 -6.85 6.47
C THR A 21 -0.64 -7.78 7.45
N PHE A 22 -1.35 -8.39 8.40
CA PHE A 22 -0.76 -9.41 9.28
C PHE A 22 -0.25 -10.63 8.50
N ALA A 23 -1.02 -11.11 7.53
CA ALA A 23 -0.58 -12.19 6.66
C ALA A 23 0.68 -11.80 5.86
N LEU A 24 0.74 -10.54 5.37
CA LEU A 24 1.92 -10.01 4.66
C LEU A 24 3.15 -9.98 5.57
N ILE A 25 3.01 -9.54 6.81
CA ILE A 25 4.12 -9.53 7.80
C ILE A 25 4.62 -10.96 8.04
N GLY A 26 3.70 -11.92 8.21
CA GLY A 26 4.06 -13.33 8.37
C GLY A 26 4.81 -13.89 7.16
N MET A 27 4.35 -13.59 5.95
CA MET A 27 5.04 -13.99 4.71
C MET A 27 6.41 -13.31 4.59
N GLY A 28 6.54 -12.03 4.95
CA GLY A 28 7.83 -11.33 4.97
C GLY A 28 8.82 -11.96 5.95
N GLY A 29 8.35 -12.34 7.14
CA GLY A 29 9.15 -13.12 8.11
C GLY A 29 9.61 -14.46 7.54
N LEU A 30 8.76 -15.16 6.78
CA LEU A 30 9.10 -16.41 6.12
C LEU A 30 10.17 -16.21 5.03
N VAL A 31 10.04 -15.17 4.21
CA VAL A 31 11.05 -14.79 3.20
C VAL A 31 12.41 -14.54 3.85
N THR A 32 12.41 -13.78 4.96
CA THR A 32 13.65 -13.46 5.69
C THR A 32 14.26 -14.69 6.35
N SER A 33 13.45 -15.50 7.03
CA SER A 33 13.95 -16.70 7.75
C SER A 33 14.46 -17.80 6.83
N ARG A 34 14.05 -17.79 5.57
CA ARG A 34 14.49 -18.75 4.53
C ARG A 34 15.56 -18.17 3.60
N GLU A 35 16.04 -16.96 3.88
CA GLU A 35 17.00 -16.25 3.02
C GLU A 35 16.53 -16.15 1.56
N ALA A 36 15.22 -16.10 1.36
CA ALA A 36 14.59 -16.13 0.05
C ALA A 36 14.46 -14.73 -0.61
N GLY A 37 14.85 -13.67 0.09
CA GLY A 37 14.83 -12.31 -0.46
C GLY A 37 15.88 -12.17 -1.56
N LEU A 38 15.49 -12.00 -2.80
CA LEU A 38 16.27 -11.99 -4.04
C LEU A 38 16.22 -13.33 -4.82
N ALA A 39 15.40 -14.29 -4.45
CA ALA A 39 15.16 -15.47 -5.28
C ALA A 39 14.49 -15.10 -6.62
N VAL A 40 13.78 -13.95 -6.67
CA VAL A 40 13.29 -13.31 -7.89
C VAL A 40 14.08 -12.03 -8.13
N PRO A 41 15.03 -12.01 -9.09
CA PRO A 41 16.07 -10.99 -9.19
C PRO A 41 15.59 -9.63 -9.72
N ASP A 42 14.42 -9.59 -10.35
CA ASP A 42 13.90 -8.41 -11.02
C ASP A 42 12.65 -7.84 -10.35
N TRP A 43 12.47 -6.53 -10.49
CA TRP A 43 11.30 -5.82 -10.02
C TRP A 43 11.05 -4.59 -10.94
N PRO A 44 9.81 -4.27 -11.35
CA PRO A 44 8.51 -4.81 -10.96
C PRO A 44 8.11 -6.09 -11.72
N THR A 45 9.01 -6.66 -12.51
CA THR A 45 8.84 -7.92 -13.21
C THR A 45 9.23 -9.11 -12.33
N SER A 46 8.98 -10.33 -12.81
CA SER A 46 9.44 -11.58 -12.22
C SER A 46 9.98 -12.46 -13.35
N PHE A 47 11.30 -12.63 -13.42
CA PHE A 47 12.00 -13.31 -14.52
C PHE A 47 11.63 -12.76 -15.91
N GLY A 48 11.51 -11.43 -16.03
CA GLY A 48 11.10 -10.73 -17.24
C GLY A 48 9.61 -10.77 -17.56
N TYR A 49 8.80 -11.55 -16.84
CA TYR A 49 7.34 -11.57 -16.97
C TYR A 49 6.69 -10.45 -16.14
N ASN A 50 5.48 -10.07 -16.54
CA ASN A 50 4.63 -9.32 -15.62
C ASN A 50 4.43 -10.15 -14.35
N MET A 51 4.64 -9.53 -13.19
CA MET A 51 4.58 -10.21 -11.89
C MET A 51 3.26 -10.98 -11.66
N PHE A 52 2.13 -10.45 -12.14
CA PHE A 52 0.82 -11.09 -12.01
C PHE A 52 0.56 -12.21 -13.02
N LEU A 53 1.38 -12.31 -14.06
CA LEU A 53 1.23 -13.27 -15.16
C LEU A 53 2.37 -14.31 -15.19
N LEU A 54 3.16 -14.40 -14.12
CA LEU A 54 4.21 -15.43 -14.04
C LEU A 54 3.59 -16.84 -14.10
N PRO A 55 4.00 -17.71 -15.04
CA PRO A 55 3.46 -19.06 -15.15
C PRO A 55 3.63 -19.87 -13.87
N PHE A 56 2.58 -20.55 -13.44
CA PHE A 56 2.56 -21.30 -12.18
C PHE A 56 3.73 -22.30 -12.03
N GLY A 57 4.12 -22.97 -13.08
CA GLY A 57 5.25 -23.90 -13.06
C GLY A 57 6.61 -23.25 -12.81
N GLN A 58 6.72 -21.93 -12.88
CA GLN A 58 7.97 -21.23 -12.64
C GLN A 58 8.18 -20.86 -11.16
N TRP A 59 7.15 -20.86 -10.33
CA TRP A 59 7.27 -20.45 -8.94
C TRP A 59 6.62 -21.39 -7.93
N ILE A 60 5.52 -22.10 -8.29
CA ILE A 60 4.87 -23.04 -7.36
C ILE A 60 5.79 -24.24 -7.09
N GLY A 61 5.99 -24.53 -5.81
CA GLY A 61 6.84 -25.63 -5.33
C GLY A 61 8.34 -25.41 -5.48
N LYS A 62 8.78 -24.24 -5.93
CA LYS A 62 10.21 -23.87 -5.97
C LYS A 62 10.59 -23.10 -4.74
N PHE A 63 11.43 -23.68 -3.90
CA PHE A 63 11.92 -23.07 -2.66
C PHE A 63 12.57 -21.70 -2.94
N GLY A 64 12.28 -20.75 -2.09
CA GLY A 64 12.73 -19.35 -2.21
C GLY A 64 11.89 -18.53 -3.19
N ILE A 65 11.69 -19.01 -4.42
CA ILE A 65 10.88 -18.31 -5.42
C ILE A 65 9.41 -18.26 -5.00
N PHE A 66 8.87 -19.36 -4.46
CA PHE A 66 7.49 -19.40 -3.98
C PHE A 66 7.25 -18.39 -2.87
N GLU A 67 8.15 -18.34 -1.90
CA GLU A 67 8.03 -17.45 -0.74
C GLU A 67 8.11 -15.98 -1.18
N GLU A 68 9.14 -15.63 -1.95
CA GLU A 68 9.32 -14.24 -2.39
C GLU A 68 8.22 -13.79 -3.35
N HIS A 69 7.88 -14.60 -4.34
CA HIS A 69 6.84 -14.23 -5.30
C HIS A 69 5.46 -14.11 -4.65
N SER A 70 5.09 -15.04 -3.77
CA SER A 70 3.83 -14.96 -3.01
C SER A 70 3.79 -13.72 -2.12
N HIS A 71 4.92 -13.37 -1.46
CA HIS A 71 5.02 -12.16 -0.66
C HIS A 71 4.82 -10.90 -1.52
N ARG A 72 5.42 -10.83 -2.70
CA ARG A 72 5.25 -9.72 -3.67
C ARG A 72 3.80 -9.56 -4.12
N LEU A 73 3.12 -10.67 -4.47
CA LEU A 73 1.72 -10.65 -4.85
C LEU A 73 0.83 -10.15 -3.70
N LEU A 74 1.04 -10.68 -2.50
CA LEU A 74 0.29 -10.25 -1.32
C LEU A 74 0.56 -8.79 -0.95
N ALA A 75 1.81 -8.33 -1.08
CA ALA A 75 2.18 -6.92 -0.88
C ALA A 75 1.43 -6.00 -1.85
N SER A 76 1.31 -6.40 -3.12
CA SER A 76 0.56 -5.64 -4.12
C SER A 76 -0.93 -5.55 -3.77
N ILE A 77 -1.53 -6.65 -3.29
CA ILE A 77 -2.93 -6.68 -2.84
C ILE A 77 -3.11 -5.75 -1.63
N VAL A 78 -2.25 -5.86 -0.62
CA VAL A 78 -2.31 -4.99 0.59
C VAL A 78 -2.12 -3.53 0.21
N GLY A 79 -1.20 -3.23 -0.71
CA GLY A 79 -1.02 -1.89 -1.24
C GLY A 79 -2.29 -1.31 -1.88
N LEU A 80 -2.96 -2.10 -2.73
CA LEU A 80 -4.23 -1.70 -3.36
C LEU A 80 -5.36 -1.54 -2.34
N LEU A 81 -5.48 -2.45 -1.37
CA LEU A 81 -6.47 -2.34 -0.28
C LEU A 81 -6.25 -1.08 0.55
N THR A 82 -5.01 -0.78 0.90
CA THR A 82 -4.64 0.41 1.67
C THR A 82 -4.93 1.68 0.89
N ALA A 83 -4.60 1.72 -0.40
CA ALA A 83 -4.90 2.84 -1.28
C ALA A 83 -6.41 3.05 -1.43
N GLY A 84 -7.17 1.97 -1.60
CA GLY A 84 -8.63 2.00 -1.66
C GLY A 84 -9.25 2.51 -0.36
N LEU A 85 -8.78 2.03 0.79
CA LEU A 85 -9.23 2.47 2.10
C LEU A 85 -8.95 3.96 2.33
N THR A 86 -7.71 4.39 2.02
CA THR A 86 -7.28 5.78 2.14
C THR A 86 -8.09 6.70 1.23
N SER A 87 -8.28 6.30 -0.03
CA SER A 87 -9.08 7.06 -0.98
C SER A 87 -10.54 7.18 -0.53
N TRP A 88 -11.12 6.09 -0.03
CA TRP A 88 -12.49 6.09 0.49
C TRP A 88 -12.64 7.03 1.69
N PHE A 89 -11.68 6.98 2.62
CA PHE A 89 -11.66 7.87 3.77
C PHE A 89 -11.58 9.35 3.33
N TRP A 90 -10.68 9.69 2.40
CA TRP A 90 -10.54 11.06 1.90
C TRP A 90 -11.76 11.56 1.14
N ILE A 91 -12.42 10.71 0.37
CA ILE A 91 -13.64 11.08 -0.35
C ILE A 91 -14.76 11.43 0.63
N ARG A 92 -14.85 10.74 1.75
CA ARG A 92 -15.89 10.96 2.76
C ARG A 92 -15.62 12.14 3.68
N GLU A 93 -14.41 12.23 4.21
CA GLU A 93 -14.06 13.17 5.27
C GLU A 93 -13.48 14.49 4.75
N ALA A 94 -12.74 14.46 3.65
CA ALA A 94 -12.09 15.64 3.11
C ALA A 94 -13.05 16.46 2.23
N LYS A 95 -12.92 17.80 2.30
CA LYS A 95 -13.71 18.75 1.50
C LYS A 95 -12.80 19.69 0.72
N GLY A 96 -13.30 20.15 -0.44
CA GLY A 96 -12.60 21.14 -1.27
C GLY A 96 -11.19 20.71 -1.69
N VAL A 97 -10.26 21.63 -1.68
CA VAL A 97 -8.87 21.44 -2.12
C VAL A 97 -8.17 20.31 -1.36
N THR A 98 -8.51 20.09 -0.08
CA THR A 98 -7.91 19.01 0.71
C THR A 98 -8.21 17.63 0.12
N ARG A 99 -9.43 17.42 -0.41
CA ARG A 99 -9.79 16.16 -1.07
C ARG A 99 -8.93 15.92 -2.30
N ILE A 100 -8.73 16.96 -3.11
CA ILE A 100 -7.92 16.87 -4.34
C ILE A 100 -6.48 16.52 -3.98
N ILE A 101 -5.84 17.24 -3.04
CA ILE A 101 -4.46 16.98 -2.61
C ILE A 101 -4.32 15.55 -2.07
N ALA A 102 -5.27 15.09 -1.26
CA ALA A 102 -5.23 13.76 -0.67
C ALA A 102 -5.38 12.64 -1.71
N LEU A 103 -6.30 12.80 -2.68
CA LEU A 103 -6.46 11.84 -3.77
C LEU A 103 -5.23 11.81 -4.69
N VAL A 104 -4.71 12.97 -5.08
CA VAL A 104 -3.49 13.09 -5.86
C VAL A 104 -2.31 12.44 -5.13
N GLY A 105 -2.15 12.73 -3.82
CA GLY A 105 -1.10 12.13 -2.98
C GLY A 105 -1.25 10.62 -2.79
N THR A 106 -2.43 10.04 -3.04
CA THR A 106 -2.63 8.58 -3.02
C THR A 106 -2.35 7.96 -4.39
N VAL A 107 -2.78 8.62 -5.47
CA VAL A 107 -2.71 8.07 -6.83
C VAL A 107 -1.30 8.20 -7.43
N ILE A 108 -0.60 9.31 -7.19
CA ILE A 108 0.75 9.52 -7.73
C ILE A 108 1.73 8.44 -7.28
N PRO A 109 1.88 8.11 -5.99
CA PRO A 109 2.78 7.04 -5.57
C PRO A 109 2.43 5.68 -6.18
N LEU A 110 1.13 5.36 -6.34
CA LEU A 110 0.70 4.12 -6.99
C LEU A 110 1.10 4.07 -8.47
N GLY A 111 0.96 5.19 -9.18
CA GLY A 111 1.39 5.28 -10.58
C GLY A 111 2.91 5.15 -10.74
N LEU A 112 3.67 5.67 -9.77
CA LEU A 112 5.12 5.58 -9.76
C LEU A 112 5.65 4.18 -9.43
N LEU A 113 4.85 3.29 -8.83
CA LEU A 113 5.26 1.89 -8.57
C LEU A 113 5.61 1.11 -9.86
N GLY A 114 5.13 1.56 -11.02
CA GLY A 114 5.48 0.98 -12.32
C GLY A 114 6.75 1.55 -12.96
N VAL A 115 7.34 2.58 -12.39
CA VAL A 115 8.52 3.27 -12.96
C VAL A 115 9.79 2.76 -12.28
N ARG A 116 10.69 2.19 -13.07
CA ARG A 116 11.95 1.62 -12.60
C ARG A 116 13.03 2.72 -12.47
N THR A 117 13.02 3.46 -11.36
CA THR A 117 14.13 4.37 -11.05
C THR A 117 14.50 4.22 -9.57
N GLU A 118 15.79 4.24 -9.26
CA GLU A 118 16.31 4.23 -7.88
C GLU A 118 15.79 5.44 -7.08
N GLU A 119 15.49 6.53 -7.77
CA GLU A 119 14.94 7.76 -7.19
C GLU A 119 13.48 7.61 -6.72
N MET A 120 12.78 6.56 -7.13
CA MET A 120 11.36 6.35 -6.83
C MET A 120 11.10 6.22 -5.33
N PHE A 121 11.97 5.51 -4.60
CA PHE A 121 11.85 5.38 -3.15
C PHE A 121 11.99 6.73 -2.43
N VAL A 122 12.88 7.58 -2.93
CA VAL A 122 13.07 8.94 -2.39
C VAL A 122 11.82 9.79 -2.65
N ILE A 123 11.27 9.76 -3.86
CA ILE A 123 10.06 10.49 -4.21
C ILE A 123 8.86 10.01 -3.37
N MET A 124 8.71 8.69 -3.21
CA MET A 124 7.64 8.12 -2.38
C MET A 124 7.79 8.50 -0.89
N ALA A 125 9.01 8.46 -0.36
CA ALA A 125 9.29 8.87 1.01
C ALA A 125 8.99 10.35 1.23
N ILE A 126 9.40 11.23 0.32
CA ILE A 126 9.10 12.66 0.37
C ILE A 126 7.58 12.89 0.31
N ALA A 127 6.86 12.23 -0.60
CA ALA A 127 5.41 12.34 -0.70
C ALA A 127 4.70 11.89 0.59
N ALA A 128 5.14 10.77 1.19
CA ALA A 128 4.61 10.29 2.46
C ALA A 128 4.85 11.28 3.61
N VAL A 129 6.07 11.82 3.72
CA VAL A 129 6.41 12.84 4.73
C VAL A 129 5.56 14.08 4.56
N LEU A 130 5.41 14.60 3.34
CA LEU A 130 4.57 15.77 3.05
C LEU A 130 3.10 15.52 3.43
N MET A 131 2.57 14.33 3.17
CA MET A 131 1.21 13.95 3.56
C MET A 131 1.04 13.91 5.08
N ILE A 132 2.02 13.37 5.82
CA ILE A 132 2.03 13.33 7.29
C ILE A 132 2.07 14.76 7.86
N VAL A 133 3.00 15.60 7.38
CA VAL A 133 3.14 16.99 7.81
C VAL A 133 1.87 17.80 7.54
N PHE A 134 1.29 17.65 6.35
CA PHE A 134 0.04 18.33 5.99
C PHE A 134 -1.13 17.87 6.87
N SER A 135 -1.24 16.59 7.15
CA SER A 135 -2.28 16.04 8.04
C SER A 135 -2.12 16.56 9.47
N ALA A 136 -0.89 16.58 10.00
CA ALA A 136 -0.58 17.09 11.33
C ALA A 136 -0.89 18.61 11.42
N TYR A 137 -0.48 19.41 10.43
CA TYR A 137 -0.80 20.83 10.35
C TYR A 137 -2.31 21.09 10.42
N LYS A 138 -3.11 20.32 9.68
CA LYS A 138 -4.58 20.48 9.71
C LYS A 138 -5.20 20.13 11.05
N ILE A 139 -4.71 19.07 11.70
CA ILE A 139 -5.17 18.66 13.04
C ILE A 139 -4.87 19.79 14.04
N LEU A 140 -3.66 20.33 14.02
CA LEU A 140 -3.25 21.41 14.92
C LEU A 140 -4.05 22.70 14.67
N LYS A 141 -4.25 23.08 13.40
CA LYS A 141 -5.04 24.25 13.04
C LYS A 141 -6.50 24.15 13.48
N ASN A 142 -7.12 22.96 13.36
CA ASN A 142 -8.50 22.77 13.81
C ASN A 142 -8.62 22.78 15.35
N ARG A 143 -7.59 22.35 16.08
CA ARG A 143 -7.58 22.44 17.56
C ARG A 143 -7.50 23.87 18.06
N ASN A 144 -6.80 24.75 17.35
CA ASN A 144 -6.65 26.16 17.73
C ASN A 144 -7.86 27.03 17.32
N ALA A 145 -8.83 26.46 16.59
CA ALA A 145 -10.04 27.16 16.14
C ALA A 145 -11.28 26.80 16.98
N MET A 146 -11.15 25.94 17.98
CA MET A 146 -12.14 25.63 19.03
C MET A 146 -11.78 26.34 20.33
#